data_69969b7e2737c40265a4187f32fa1615
#
_entry.id   69969b7e2737c40265a4187f32fa1615
#
_cell.length_a   1.000
_cell.length_b   1.000
_cell.length_c   1.000
_cell.angle_alpha   90.00
_cell.angle_beta   90.00
_cell.angle_gamma   90.00
#
_symmetry.space_group_name_H-M   'P 1'
#
loop_
_entity.id
_entity.type
_entity.pdbx_description
1 polymer ?
#
loop_
_entity_poly.entity_id
_entity_poly.type
_entity_poly.pdbx_seq_one_letter_code
_entity_poly.pdbx_strand_id
1 'polypeptide(L)'
;MRDELLAAVDAARDEIIELCQALVRVPSINTGVMPTGNETPAARILQEKLAADGIASEILESAPNRGNFIAQLAGTAGTPRLLYLSHTDVVPVEDEGAWTHPPFGAEIHEGRIYGRGSNDMKNTVAAEAMAMIILKRAGVPLRGDLVFAAGADEESGGKWGFAWRAEHHPEKLRGDFGINEGGGALVQAADGRRAYLVS
;
A
#
# COMPACT_ATOMS: atom_id res chain seq x y z
N MET A 1 21.13 1.37 15.44
CA MET A 1 19.84 1.85 14.87
C MET A 1 19.50 1.18 13.55
N ARG A 2 20.27 1.33 12.46
CA ARG A 2 19.93 0.67 11.18
C ARG A 2 19.82 -0.85 11.31
N ASP A 3 20.83 -1.49 11.85
CA ASP A 3 20.89 -2.97 11.98
C ASP A 3 19.82 -3.50 12.95
N GLU A 4 19.49 -2.74 13.98
CA GLU A 4 18.38 -3.03 14.90
C GLU A 4 17.02 -2.96 14.20
N LEU A 5 16.83 -1.97 13.32
CA LEU A 5 15.60 -1.88 12.51
C LEU A 5 15.50 -3.01 11.51
N LEU A 6 16.59 -3.40 10.86
CA LEU A 6 16.59 -4.56 9.97
C LEU A 6 16.27 -5.85 10.72
N ALA A 7 16.84 -6.04 11.91
CA ALA A 7 16.50 -7.17 12.78
C ALA A 7 15.03 -7.14 13.22
N ALA A 8 14.45 -5.96 13.46
CA ALA A 8 13.04 -5.81 13.78
C ALA A 8 12.13 -6.16 12.59
N VAL A 9 12.56 -5.87 11.36
CA VAL A 9 11.86 -6.30 10.13
C VAL A 9 11.89 -7.83 10.03
N ASP A 10 13.05 -8.45 10.24
CA ASP A 10 13.18 -9.91 10.20
C ASP A 10 12.30 -10.58 11.28
N ALA A 11 12.26 -10.00 12.49
CA ALA A 11 11.41 -10.49 13.58
C ALA A 11 9.90 -10.32 13.29
N ALA A 12 9.51 -9.32 12.51
CA ALA A 12 8.13 -9.06 12.14
C ALA A 12 7.68 -9.81 10.87
N ARG A 13 8.51 -10.71 10.33
CA ARG A 13 8.26 -11.41 9.07
C ARG A 13 6.88 -12.04 8.98
N ASP A 14 6.48 -12.76 10.01
CA ASP A 14 5.18 -13.47 10.00
C ASP A 14 4.01 -12.47 10.04
N GLU A 15 4.13 -11.36 10.80
CA GLU A 15 3.13 -10.29 10.81
C GLU A 15 2.98 -9.61 9.43
N ILE A 16 4.09 -9.41 8.72
CA ILE A 16 4.08 -8.84 7.36
C ILE A 16 3.33 -9.78 6.41
N ILE A 17 3.62 -11.08 6.49
CA ILE A 17 2.98 -12.11 5.68
C ILE A 17 1.49 -12.19 5.99
N GLU A 18 1.11 -12.25 7.26
CA GLU A 18 -0.29 -12.31 7.70
C GLU A 18 -1.08 -11.09 7.24
N LEU A 19 -0.51 -9.88 7.35
CA LEU A 19 -1.15 -8.67 6.87
C LEU A 19 -1.33 -8.70 5.35
N CYS A 20 -0.32 -9.10 4.61
CA CYS A 20 -0.40 -9.26 3.15
C CYS A 20 -1.51 -10.27 2.77
N GLN A 21 -1.55 -11.44 3.42
CA GLN A 21 -2.59 -12.43 3.18
C GLN A 21 -4.00 -11.88 3.51
N ALA A 22 -4.15 -11.14 4.61
CA ALA A 22 -5.42 -10.54 4.99
C ALA A 22 -5.91 -9.55 3.93
N LEU A 23 -5.01 -8.72 3.40
CA LEU A 23 -5.32 -7.77 2.32
C LEU A 23 -5.68 -8.49 1.00
N VAL A 24 -4.92 -9.52 0.62
CA VAL A 24 -5.17 -10.30 -0.61
C VAL A 24 -6.53 -11.00 -0.55
N ARG A 25 -6.97 -11.46 0.61
CA ARG A 25 -8.30 -12.08 0.79
C ARG A 25 -9.47 -11.13 0.58
N VAL A 26 -9.24 -9.81 0.53
CA VAL A 26 -10.28 -8.83 0.19
C VAL A 26 -10.41 -8.75 -1.33
N PRO A 27 -11.55 -9.14 -1.92
CA PRO A 27 -11.79 -9.06 -3.35
C PRO A 27 -12.20 -7.62 -3.76
N SER A 28 -11.27 -6.68 -3.65
CA SER A 28 -11.46 -5.28 -4.03
C SER A 28 -11.35 -5.08 -5.54
N ILE A 29 -12.10 -5.87 -6.30
CA ILE A 29 -12.07 -5.87 -7.77
C ILE A 29 -12.64 -4.56 -8.30
N ASN A 30 -11.83 -3.86 -9.10
CA ASN A 30 -12.20 -2.63 -9.77
C ASN A 30 -12.26 -2.84 -11.29
N THR A 31 -13.43 -2.60 -11.88
CA THR A 31 -13.66 -2.69 -13.33
C THR A 31 -13.70 -1.31 -13.99
N GLY A 32 -13.46 -0.24 -13.24
CA GLY A 32 -13.67 1.13 -13.69
C GLY A 32 -15.14 1.57 -13.72
N VAL A 33 -16.07 0.65 -13.45
CA VAL A 33 -17.51 0.92 -13.50
C VAL A 33 -18.14 0.72 -12.12
N MET A 34 -18.79 1.76 -11.61
CA MET A 34 -19.53 1.66 -10.34
C MET A 34 -20.70 0.66 -10.46
N PRO A 35 -20.97 -0.12 -9.41
CA PRO A 35 -20.48 -0.03 -8.03
C PRO A 35 -19.27 -0.93 -7.73
N THR A 36 -18.46 -1.30 -8.72
CA THR A 36 -17.26 -2.11 -8.47
C THR A 36 -16.17 -1.31 -7.74
N GLY A 37 -15.20 -2.02 -7.21
CA GLY A 37 -14.30 -1.53 -6.18
C GLY A 37 -14.89 -1.77 -4.80
N ASN A 38 -14.14 -2.27 -3.88
CA ASN A 38 -14.57 -2.55 -2.51
C ASN A 38 -13.35 -2.45 -1.60
N GLU A 39 -12.76 -1.26 -1.56
CA GLU A 39 -11.51 -1.00 -0.87
C GLU A 39 -11.71 -0.76 0.63
N THR A 40 -12.90 -0.34 1.05
CA THR A 40 -13.18 -0.07 2.47
C THR A 40 -12.83 -1.23 3.42
N PRO A 41 -13.09 -2.52 3.10
CA PRO A 41 -12.64 -3.62 3.95
C PRO A 41 -11.11 -3.70 4.09
N ALA A 42 -10.35 -3.47 3.01
CA ALA A 42 -8.90 -3.43 3.07
C ALA A 42 -8.39 -2.25 3.93
N ALA A 43 -9.01 -1.09 3.76
CA ALA A 43 -8.72 0.10 4.58
C ALA A 43 -8.99 -0.15 6.07
N ARG A 44 -10.05 -0.90 6.42
CA ARG A 44 -10.35 -1.29 7.82
C ARG A 44 -9.30 -2.23 8.41
N ILE A 45 -8.82 -3.21 7.64
CA ILE A 45 -7.72 -4.09 8.06
C ILE A 45 -6.49 -3.26 8.41
N LEU A 46 -6.13 -2.29 7.57
CA LEU A 46 -5.02 -1.37 7.85
C LEU A 46 -5.28 -0.53 9.10
N GLN A 47 -6.48 0.01 9.24
CA GLN A 47 -6.86 0.81 10.41
C GLN A 47 -6.74 0.03 11.72
N GLU A 48 -7.27 -1.19 11.76
CA GLU A 48 -7.19 -2.06 12.93
C GLU A 48 -5.74 -2.44 13.24
N LYS A 49 -4.96 -2.78 12.22
CA LYS A 49 -3.55 -3.16 12.38
C LYS A 49 -2.72 -2.02 12.94
N LEU A 50 -2.86 -0.80 12.42
CA LEU A 50 -2.11 0.36 12.89
C LEU A 50 -2.59 0.85 14.26
N ALA A 51 -3.90 0.76 14.53
CA ALA A 51 -4.48 1.14 15.82
C ALA A 51 -3.95 0.29 16.97
N ALA A 52 -3.66 -1.00 16.74
CA ALA A 52 -3.06 -1.90 17.73
C ALA A 52 -1.69 -1.40 18.24
N ASP A 53 -0.98 -0.63 17.42
CA ASP A 53 0.30 0.01 17.77
C ASP A 53 0.16 1.50 18.11
N GLY A 54 -1.08 1.97 18.35
CA GLY A 54 -1.35 3.35 18.73
C GLY A 54 -1.07 4.37 17.61
N ILE A 55 -1.18 3.96 16.36
CA ILE A 55 -1.07 4.85 15.19
C ILE A 55 -2.46 5.24 14.76
N ALA A 56 -2.77 6.53 14.86
CA ALA A 56 -4.05 7.08 14.41
C ALA A 56 -4.13 7.07 12.86
N SER A 57 -5.31 6.75 12.37
CA SER A 57 -5.59 6.72 10.92
C SER A 57 -7.04 7.11 10.63
N GLU A 58 -7.30 7.44 9.38
CA GLU A 58 -8.62 7.78 8.87
C GLU A 58 -8.94 6.96 7.63
N ILE A 59 -10.23 6.71 7.41
CA ILE A 59 -10.76 6.18 6.15
C ILE A 59 -11.69 7.25 5.57
N LEU A 60 -11.36 7.72 4.38
CA LEU A 60 -12.12 8.70 3.64
C LEU A 60 -12.83 8.00 2.48
N GLU A 61 -14.14 7.84 2.56
CA GLU A 61 -14.92 7.25 1.47
C GLU A 61 -15.29 8.31 0.43
N SER A 62 -14.77 8.15 -0.77
CA SER A 62 -15.10 9.01 -1.93
C SER A 62 -16.44 8.64 -2.58
N ALA A 63 -16.86 7.40 -2.41
CA ALA A 63 -18.15 6.83 -2.78
C ALA A 63 -18.41 5.59 -1.91
N PRO A 64 -19.60 4.99 -1.91
CA PRO A 64 -19.86 3.77 -1.15
C PRO A 64 -18.83 2.67 -1.43
N ASN A 65 -18.19 2.17 -0.38
CA ASN A 65 -17.13 1.16 -0.40
C ASN A 65 -15.82 1.56 -1.10
N ARG A 66 -15.65 2.81 -1.51
CA ARG A 66 -14.43 3.35 -2.11
C ARG A 66 -13.58 4.02 -1.01
N GLY A 67 -13.10 3.22 -0.07
CA GLY A 67 -12.35 3.68 1.10
C GLY A 67 -10.89 4.00 0.77
N ASN A 68 -10.49 5.23 1.06
CA ASN A 68 -9.12 5.71 0.97
C ASN A 68 -8.54 5.79 2.38
N PHE A 69 -7.55 4.99 2.66
CA PHE A 69 -6.87 4.96 3.96
C PHE A 69 -5.78 6.01 4.06
N ILE A 70 -5.60 6.60 5.25
CA ILE A 70 -4.47 7.47 5.56
C ILE A 70 -4.06 7.37 7.03
N ALA A 71 -2.76 7.32 7.27
CA ALA A 71 -2.14 7.39 8.59
C ALA A 71 -0.91 8.30 8.56
N GLN A 72 -0.52 8.82 9.74
CA GLN A 72 0.66 9.67 9.87
C GLN A 72 1.42 9.37 11.16
N LEU A 73 2.73 9.28 11.04
CA LEU A 73 3.66 9.44 12.16
C LEU A 73 4.26 10.84 12.07
N ALA A 74 3.95 11.66 13.07
CA ALA A 74 4.47 13.03 13.14
C ALA A 74 5.96 13.03 13.50
N GLY A 75 6.73 13.80 12.77
CA GLY A 75 8.12 14.10 13.07
C GLY A 75 8.25 15.35 13.94
N THR A 76 9.42 15.54 14.52
CA THR A 76 9.70 16.68 15.44
C THR A 76 9.74 18.03 14.73
N ALA A 77 10.06 18.06 13.44
CA ALA A 77 10.11 19.27 12.61
C ALA A 77 8.99 19.33 11.55
N GLY A 78 8.23 18.22 11.38
CA GLY A 78 7.18 18.11 10.36
C GLY A 78 7.68 18.00 8.92
N THR A 79 8.92 18.43 8.66
CA THR A 79 9.54 18.41 7.33
C THR A 79 10.97 17.87 7.39
N PRO A 80 11.47 17.23 6.30
CA PRO A 80 10.75 16.88 5.07
C PRO A 80 9.64 15.85 5.32
N ARG A 81 8.55 15.92 4.56
CA ARG A 81 7.42 15.01 4.65
C ARG A 81 7.54 13.93 3.58
N LEU A 82 7.59 12.66 4.00
CA LEU A 82 7.64 11.50 3.12
C LEU A 82 6.25 10.89 3.01
N LEU A 83 5.81 10.66 1.79
CA LEU A 83 4.58 9.94 1.47
C LEU A 83 4.88 8.51 1.02
N TYR A 84 4.21 7.53 1.60
CA TYR A 84 4.00 6.21 1.05
C TYR A 84 2.65 6.25 0.31
N LEU A 85 2.68 5.93 -0.98
CA LEU A 85 1.52 6.01 -1.87
C LEU A 85 1.31 4.64 -2.49
N SER A 86 0.21 4.00 -2.16
CA SER A 86 -0.14 2.68 -2.68
C SER A 86 -1.65 2.57 -2.91
N HIS A 87 -2.10 1.49 -3.55
CA HIS A 87 -3.52 1.25 -3.79
C HIS A 87 -3.98 -0.10 -3.24
N THR A 88 -5.27 -0.22 -3.03
CA THR A 88 -5.89 -1.43 -2.46
C THR A 88 -6.88 -2.11 -3.39
N ASP A 89 -7.24 -1.47 -4.50
CA ASP A 89 -8.02 -2.12 -5.56
C ASP A 89 -7.16 -3.08 -6.38
N VAL A 90 -7.81 -3.92 -7.14
CA VAL A 90 -7.19 -4.92 -8.01
C VAL A 90 -7.99 -5.06 -9.30
N VAL A 91 -7.31 -5.41 -10.39
CA VAL A 91 -7.96 -5.73 -11.67
C VAL A 91 -8.83 -7.00 -11.56
N PRO A 92 -9.81 -7.19 -12.45
CA PRO A 92 -10.67 -8.37 -12.46
C PRO A 92 -9.90 -9.70 -12.54
N VAL A 93 -10.53 -10.73 -12.03
CA VAL A 93 -10.18 -12.13 -12.30
C VAL A 93 -11.06 -12.58 -13.48
N GLU A 94 -10.47 -12.72 -14.65
CA GLU A 94 -11.23 -13.03 -15.86
C GLU A 94 -11.72 -14.47 -15.88
N ASP A 95 -10.84 -15.44 -15.56
CA ASP A 95 -11.12 -16.86 -15.50
C ASP A 95 -10.50 -17.47 -14.24
N GLU A 96 -11.33 -17.72 -13.24
CA GLU A 96 -10.88 -18.37 -11.99
C GLU A 96 -10.38 -19.80 -12.22
N GLY A 97 -10.89 -20.49 -13.25
CA GLY A 97 -10.48 -21.85 -13.60
C GLY A 97 -9.05 -21.95 -14.13
N ALA A 98 -8.49 -20.82 -14.61
CA ALA A 98 -7.10 -20.75 -15.07
C ALA A 98 -6.08 -20.56 -13.92
N TRP A 99 -6.55 -20.29 -12.71
CA TRP A 99 -5.67 -20.09 -11.56
C TRP A 99 -5.28 -21.42 -10.92
N THR A 100 -3.99 -21.59 -10.64
CA THR A 100 -3.48 -22.77 -9.92
C THR A 100 -3.97 -22.82 -8.47
N HIS A 101 -4.20 -21.66 -7.88
CA HIS A 101 -4.69 -21.48 -6.51
C HIS A 101 -5.80 -20.42 -6.51
N PRO A 102 -6.76 -20.48 -5.58
CA PRO A 102 -7.88 -19.51 -5.53
C PRO A 102 -7.37 -18.07 -5.55
N PRO A 103 -7.88 -17.18 -6.45
CA PRO A 103 -7.36 -15.82 -6.63
C PRO A 103 -7.45 -14.93 -5.39
N PHE A 104 -8.34 -15.25 -4.44
CA PHE A 104 -8.44 -14.55 -3.15
C PHE A 104 -8.18 -15.49 -1.96
N GLY A 105 -7.55 -16.65 -2.18
CA GLY A 105 -7.15 -17.58 -1.13
C GLY A 105 -5.99 -17.09 -0.30
N ALA A 106 -5.10 -16.33 -0.90
CA ALA A 106 -3.83 -15.89 -0.29
C ALA A 106 -3.01 -17.07 0.26
N GLU A 107 -3.05 -18.20 -0.42
CA GLU A 107 -2.35 -19.41 -0.02
C GLU A 107 -0.83 -19.24 -0.18
N ILE A 108 -0.07 -19.91 0.70
CA ILE A 108 1.39 -19.92 0.60
C ILE A 108 1.84 -21.26 0.02
N HIS A 109 2.48 -21.20 -1.13
CA HIS A 109 3.09 -22.36 -1.77
C HIS A 109 4.51 -22.01 -2.18
N GLU A 110 5.47 -22.90 -1.90
CA GLU A 110 6.89 -22.70 -2.25
C GLU A 110 7.46 -21.34 -1.78
N GLY A 111 7.00 -20.83 -0.64
CA GLY A 111 7.45 -19.56 -0.06
C GLY A 111 6.89 -18.31 -0.76
N ARG A 112 5.84 -18.44 -1.55
CA ARG A 112 5.17 -17.34 -2.26
C ARG A 112 3.69 -17.26 -1.86
N ILE A 113 3.17 -16.06 -1.73
CA ILE A 113 1.73 -15.81 -1.55
C ILE A 113 1.07 -15.76 -2.94
N TYR A 114 0.12 -16.66 -3.18
CA TYR A 114 -0.65 -16.70 -4.41
C TYR A 114 -1.96 -15.94 -4.24
N GLY A 115 -2.27 -15.06 -5.19
CA GLY A 115 -3.55 -14.35 -5.23
C GLY A 115 -3.54 -13.10 -6.08
N ARG A 116 -4.71 -12.63 -6.50
CA ARG A 116 -4.89 -11.35 -7.17
C ARG A 116 -4.52 -10.21 -6.22
N GLY A 117 -3.65 -9.31 -6.65
CA GLY A 117 -3.14 -8.23 -5.83
C GLY A 117 -1.96 -8.61 -4.91
N SER A 118 -1.49 -9.88 -4.93
CA SER A 118 -0.33 -10.27 -4.11
C SER A 118 0.98 -9.65 -4.56
N ASN A 119 1.07 -9.17 -5.79
CA ASN A 119 2.22 -8.47 -6.36
C ASN A 119 1.90 -7.02 -6.72
N ASP A 120 0.70 -6.73 -7.15
CA ASP A 120 0.20 -5.43 -7.55
C ASP A 120 -1.10 -5.13 -6.78
N MET A 121 -1.04 -4.30 -5.68
CA MET A 121 0.20 -4.01 -4.96
C MET A 121 0.03 -4.19 -3.44
N LYS A 122 -0.82 -5.15 -3.01
CA LYS A 122 -1.11 -5.38 -1.58
C LYS A 122 0.10 -5.86 -0.77
N ASN A 123 1.14 -6.43 -1.41
CA ASN A 123 2.43 -6.69 -0.80
C ASN A 123 3.12 -5.40 -0.36
N THR A 124 3.12 -4.39 -1.23
CA THR A 124 3.69 -3.07 -0.94
C THR A 124 2.88 -2.36 0.14
N VAL A 125 1.54 -2.42 0.05
CA VAL A 125 0.64 -1.90 1.11
C VAL A 125 0.98 -2.49 2.47
N ALA A 126 1.17 -3.82 2.55
CA ALA A 126 1.55 -4.50 3.79
C ALA A 126 2.95 -4.08 4.26
N ALA A 127 3.91 -3.96 3.35
CA ALA A 127 5.27 -3.54 3.68
C ALA A 127 5.33 -2.11 4.21
N GLU A 128 4.62 -1.16 3.59
CA GLU A 128 4.53 0.24 4.01
C GLU A 128 3.87 0.38 5.39
N ALA A 129 2.75 -0.33 5.61
CA ALA A 129 2.09 -0.37 6.91
C ALA A 129 3.01 -0.90 8.00
N MET A 130 3.69 -2.01 7.74
CA MET A 130 4.59 -2.63 8.72
C MET A 130 5.86 -1.82 8.94
N ALA A 131 6.38 -1.13 7.92
CA ALA A 131 7.50 -0.20 8.11
C ALA A 131 7.12 0.93 9.09
N MET A 132 5.93 1.49 8.95
CA MET A 132 5.41 2.51 9.88
C MET A 132 5.26 1.95 11.30
N ILE A 133 4.70 0.75 11.45
CA ILE A 133 4.53 0.07 12.74
C ILE A 133 5.89 -0.22 13.40
N ILE A 134 6.85 -0.73 12.66
CA ILE A 134 8.19 -1.05 13.18
C ILE A 134 8.91 0.21 13.65
N LEU A 135 8.84 1.31 12.89
CA LEU A 135 9.40 2.60 13.30
C LEU A 135 8.75 3.11 14.60
N LYS A 136 7.45 2.96 14.74
CA LYS A 136 6.70 3.31 15.96
C LYS A 136 7.13 2.46 17.14
N ARG A 137 7.18 1.14 17.00
CA ARG A 137 7.59 0.19 18.05
C ARG A 137 9.02 0.43 18.50
N ALA A 138 9.92 0.73 17.56
CA ALA A 138 11.32 1.04 17.86
C ALA A 138 11.53 2.43 18.47
N GLY A 139 10.49 3.25 18.58
CA GLY A 139 10.58 4.61 19.13
C GLY A 139 11.53 5.52 18.34
N VAL A 140 11.64 5.31 17.01
CA VAL A 140 12.56 6.10 16.18
C VAL A 140 12.12 7.57 16.17
N PRO A 141 13.01 8.50 16.57
CA PRO A 141 12.69 9.93 16.52
C PRO A 141 12.70 10.39 15.08
N LEU A 142 11.54 10.49 14.46
CA LEU A 142 11.42 11.02 13.11
C LEU A 142 11.64 12.53 13.12
N ARG A 143 12.44 13.04 12.19
CA ARG A 143 12.59 14.48 11.97
C ARG A 143 11.41 15.05 11.20
N GLY A 144 11.10 14.43 10.06
CA GLY A 144 9.99 14.79 9.22
C GLY A 144 8.80 13.86 9.40
N ASP A 145 7.65 14.25 8.89
CA ASP A 145 6.45 13.41 8.92
C ASP A 145 6.57 12.22 7.96
N LEU A 146 6.07 11.08 8.39
CA LEU A 146 5.83 9.93 7.52
C LEU A 146 4.31 9.76 7.38
N VAL A 147 3.83 9.85 6.15
CA VAL A 147 2.42 9.65 5.80
C VAL A 147 2.29 8.39 4.97
N PHE A 148 1.36 7.54 5.33
CA PHE A 148 0.97 6.37 4.54
C PHE A 148 -0.44 6.56 4.01
N ALA A 149 -0.58 6.52 2.69
CA ALA A 149 -1.83 6.72 1.98
C ALA A 149 -2.08 5.56 1.02
N ALA A 150 -3.03 4.69 1.36
CA ALA A 150 -3.50 3.63 0.48
C ALA A 150 -4.82 4.06 -0.17
N GLY A 151 -4.78 4.26 -1.48
CA GLY A 151 -5.89 4.77 -2.27
C GLY A 151 -6.79 3.68 -2.83
N ALA A 152 -7.97 4.11 -3.25
CA ALA A 152 -8.88 3.36 -4.11
C ALA A 152 -8.63 3.69 -5.58
N ASP A 153 -9.17 2.86 -6.50
CA ASP A 153 -9.38 3.19 -7.92
C ASP A 153 -8.13 3.45 -8.76
N GLU A 154 -6.97 3.00 -8.33
CA GLU A 154 -5.73 3.23 -9.09
C GLU A 154 -5.79 2.53 -10.44
N GLU A 155 -6.20 1.27 -10.45
CA GLU A 155 -6.31 0.37 -11.63
C GLU A 155 -7.27 0.88 -12.72
N SER A 156 -8.03 1.93 -12.41
CA SER A 156 -9.01 2.55 -13.34
C SER A 156 -8.90 4.07 -13.41
N GLY A 157 -7.71 4.60 -13.08
CA GLY A 157 -7.36 6.01 -13.28
C GLY A 157 -7.57 6.91 -12.07
N GLY A 158 -7.84 6.36 -10.88
CA GLY A 158 -7.75 7.06 -9.59
C GLY A 158 -8.82 8.12 -9.31
N LYS A 159 -9.90 8.15 -10.09
CA LYS A 159 -11.00 9.14 -9.94
C LYS A 159 -11.60 9.13 -8.53
N TRP A 160 -11.76 7.95 -7.94
CA TRP A 160 -12.29 7.75 -6.59
C TRP A 160 -11.19 7.60 -5.52
N GLY A 161 -9.93 7.66 -5.95
CA GLY A 161 -8.74 7.51 -5.14
C GLY A 161 -7.97 8.83 -4.98
N PHE A 162 -6.74 8.83 -5.47
CA PHE A 162 -5.83 9.96 -5.30
C PHE A 162 -6.30 11.24 -5.99
N ALA A 163 -7.00 11.17 -7.15
CA ALA A 163 -7.54 12.37 -7.79
C ALA A 163 -8.60 13.02 -6.91
N TRP A 164 -9.56 12.25 -6.37
CA TRP A 164 -10.56 12.75 -5.43
C TRP A 164 -9.93 13.34 -4.17
N ARG A 165 -8.92 12.67 -3.63
CA ARG A 165 -8.22 13.17 -2.41
C ARG A 165 -7.44 14.44 -2.67
N ALA A 166 -6.80 14.57 -3.85
CA ALA A 166 -6.09 15.79 -4.23
C ALA A 166 -7.04 16.99 -4.37
N GLU A 167 -8.28 16.75 -4.77
CA GLU A 167 -9.31 17.77 -4.88
C GLU A 167 -9.94 18.15 -3.53
N HIS A 168 -10.27 17.15 -2.69
CA HIS A 168 -11.07 17.36 -1.48
C HIS A 168 -10.23 17.45 -0.19
N HIS A 169 -9.03 16.86 -0.18
CA HIS A 169 -8.14 16.79 0.99
C HIS A 169 -6.67 16.99 0.61
N PRO A 170 -6.34 18.06 -0.16
CA PRO A 170 -4.98 18.27 -0.68
C PRO A 170 -3.91 18.37 0.42
N GLU A 171 -4.27 18.87 1.61
CA GLU A 171 -3.37 18.98 2.73
C GLU A 171 -2.85 17.62 3.24
N LYS A 172 -3.62 16.55 3.03
CA LYS A 172 -3.27 15.19 3.44
C LYS A 172 -2.28 14.52 2.49
N LEU A 173 -2.19 14.99 1.23
CA LEU A 173 -1.30 14.47 0.19
C LEU A 173 -0.09 15.37 -0.10
N ARG A 174 0.11 16.44 0.67
CA ARG A 174 1.33 17.24 0.53
C ARG A 174 2.52 16.48 1.06
N GLY A 175 3.61 16.44 0.28
CA GLY A 175 4.87 15.80 0.66
C GLY A 175 6.03 16.40 -0.11
N ASP A 176 7.23 16.26 0.45
CA ASP A 176 8.48 16.67 -0.20
C ASP A 176 9.04 15.52 -1.03
N PHE A 177 8.72 14.27 -0.62
CA PHE A 177 9.13 13.04 -1.28
C PHE A 177 7.97 12.05 -1.28
N GLY A 178 7.92 11.20 -2.32
CA GLY A 178 6.98 10.10 -2.44
C GLY A 178 7.66 8.80 -2.78
N ILE A 179 7.15 7.71 -2.20
CA ILE A 179 7.44 6.35 -2.63
C ILE A 179 6.12 5.78 -3.13
N ASN A 180 6.14 5.27 -4.35
CA ASN A 180 5.00 4.68 -5.02
C ASN A 180 5.49 3.43 -5.76
N GLU A 181 4.57 2.63 -6.26
CA GLU A 181 4.89 1.57 -7.20
C GLU A 181 5.28 2.14 -8.57
N GLY A 182 5.70 1.26 -9.44
CA GLY A 182 6.20 1.60 -10.75
C GLY A 182 7.66 2.03 -10.66
N GLY A 183 8.44 1.65 -11.56
CA GLY A 183 9.88 1.87 -11.50
C GLY A 183 10.47 2.07 -12.86
N GLY A 184 9.65 2.30 -13.84
CA GLY A 184 10.09 2.41 -15.21
C GLY A 184 10.74 1.13 -15.76
N ALA A 185 11.13 1.16 -17.02
CA ALA A 185 11.80 0.05 -17.67
C ALA A 185 13.31 0.23 -17.62
N LEU A 186 14.03 -0.85 -17.29
CA LEU A 186 15.47 -0.88 -17.51
C LEU A 186 15.75 -0.97 -19.01
N VAL A 187 16.32 0.09 -19.56
CA VAL A 187 16.73 0.15 -20.96
C VAL A 187 18.23 0.02 -21.06
N GLN A 188 18.70 -0.86 -21.92
CA GLN A 188 20.11 -0.97 -22.25
C GLN A 188 20.34 -0.35 -23.65
N ALA A 189 21.12 0.70 -23.70
CA ALA A 189 21.54 1.31 -24.98
C ALA A 189 22.53 0.42 -25.73
N ALA A 190 22.67 0.63 -27.03
CA ALA A 190 23.57 -0.15 -27.88
C ALA A 190 25.05 -0.07 -27.44
N ASP A 191 25.43 0.99 -26.73
CA ASP A 191 26.77 1.18 -26.14
C ASP A 191 26.94 0.52 -24.76
N GLY A 192 25.96 -0.28 -24.30
CA GLY A 192 26.01 -1.00 -23.04
C GLY A 192 25.58 -0.17 -21.82
N ARG A 193 25.31 1.11 -21.93
CA ARG A 193 24.78 1.92 -20.82
C ARG A 193 23.39 1.45 -20.43
N ARG A 194 23.14 1.43 -19.12
CA ARG A 194 21.84 1.11 -18.55
C ARG A 194 21.20 2.36 -17.97
N ALA A 195 19.94 2.57 -18.24
CA ALA A 195 19.15 3.65 -17.69
C ALA A 195 17.76 3.14 -17.28
N TYR A 196 17.24 3.66 -16.19
CA TYR A 196 15.84 3.48 -15.85
C TYR A 196 15.03 4.61 -16.46
N LEU A 197 14.04 4.26 -17.25
CA LEU A 197 13.03 5.23 -17.67
C LEU A 197 12.01 5.34 -16.56
N VAL A 198 11.92 6.50 -15.94
CA VAL A 198 10.87 6.83 -14.97
C VAL A 198 9.81 7.65 -15.70
N SER A 199 8.54 7.28 -15.50
CA SER A 199 7.39 8.01 -16.03
C SER A 199 7.03 9.19 -15.13
#